data_4fd1364cac21b354794ed6054dc81102
#
_entry.id   4fd1364cac21b354794ed6054dc81102
#
_cell.length_a   1.000
_cell.length_b   1.000
_cell.length_c   1.000
_cell.angle_alpha   90.00
_cell.angle_beta   90.00
_cell.angle_gamma   90.00
#
_symmetry.space_group_name_H-M   'P 1'
#
loop_
_entity.id
_entity.type
_entity.pdbx_description
1 polymer ?
#
loop_
_entity_poly.entity_id
_entity_poly.type
_entity_poly.pdbx_seq_one_letter_code
_entity_poly.pdbx_strand_id
1 'polypeptide(L)'
;LFVRKPQIPILIDRTDNILVEMRVQAHKGDVLNKLSLQFKEGIDLNDIKALRFFYSGTEATSRQGKHYRPVSYISSHAEGKTKAANPAYSIKQSEVTDIANVVTFTSNQPMVEGVNYYWISIEMKPEASLLTTFTVQMPMAEINNMPATIVWDGKSDVRRMGIGVRHAGDDGASAYRIPGLVTTNNGTLLGVYDIRYNSSVDLQEMVDIGVSRSTDKGQTWEPMRVAMTF
;
A
#
# COMPACT_ATOMS: atom_id res chain seq x y z
N LEU A 1 2.63 4.01 21.17
CA LEU A 1 2.65 3.70 19.75
C LEU A 1 1.40 2.92 19.39
N PHE A 2 0.54 3.47 18.55
CA PHE A 2 -0.64 2.78 18.00
C PHE A 2 -0.31 2.24 16.62
N VAL A 3 -0.61 0.95 16.38
CA VAL A 3 -0.28 0.24 15.13
C VAL A 3 -1.56 -0.22 14.45
N ARG A 4 -1.65 0.03 13.16
CA ARG A 4 -2.73 -0.40 12.28
C ARG A 4 -2.19 -1.23 11.13
N LYS A 5 -2.88 -2.31 10.79
CA LYS A 5 -2.62 -3.14 9.61
C LYS A 5 -3.74 -2.92 8.60
N PRO A 6 -3.52 -2.15 7.51
CA PRO A 6 -4.53 -1.97 6.48
C PRO A 6 -4.91 -3.31 5.85
N GLN A 7 -6.20 -3.52 5.57
CA GLN A 7 -6.71 -4.77 4.98
C GLN A 7 -6.75 -4.77 3.44
N ILE A 8 -5.99 -3.87 2.82
CA ILE A 8 -5.84 -3.84 1.37
C ILE A 8 -4.85 -4.92 0.91
N PRO A 9 -5.04 -5.52 -0.26
CA PRO A 9 -4.07 -6.45 -0.82
C PRO A 9 -2.69 -5.83 -0.99
N ILE A 10 -1.65 -6.66 -0.88
CA ILE A 10 -0.30 -6.33 -1.31
C ILE A 10 -0.24 -6.57 -2.81
N LEU A 11 -0.03 -5.52 -3.59
CA LEU A 11 0.05 -5.61 -5.04
C LEU A 11 1.49 -5.95 -5.46
N ILE A 12 1.64 -7.07 -6.16
CA ILE A 12 2.96 -7.58 -6.59
C ILE A 12 3.65 -6.59 -7.53
N ASP A 13 2.89 -5.92 -8.37
CA ASP A 13 3.35 -4.94 -9.36
C ASP A 13 3.60 -3.54 -8.79
N ARG A 14 3.54 -3.37 -7.46
CA ARG A 14 3.70 -2.08 -6.80
C ARG A 14 4.92 -2.07 -5.88
N THR A 15 5.73 -1.02 -6.01
CA THR A 15 6.96 -0.82 -5.22
C THR A 15 6.66 -0.56 -3.74
N ASP A 16 5.64 0.26 -3.45
CA ASP A 16 5.32 0.65 -2.08
C ASP A 16 3.89 0.27 -1.71
N ASN A 17 3.75 -0.88 -1.06
CA ASN A 17 2.49 -1.32 -0.46
C ASN A 17 2.54 -1.06 1.04
N ILE A 18 1.50 -0.48 1.62
CA ILE A 18 1.45 -0.32 3.07
C ILE A 18 1.27 -1.67 3.75
N LEU A 19 2.27 -2.04 4.52
CA LEU A 19 2.23 -3.22 5.36
C LEU A 19 1.69 -2.88 6.75
N VAL A 20 2.24 -1.83 7.35
CA VAL A 20 1.89 -1.37 8.70
C VAL A 20 1.89 0.15 8.74
N GLU A 21 0.93 0.72 9.44
CA GLU A 21 0.84 2.14 9.75
C GLU A 21 0.93 2.38 11.24
N MET A 22 1.57 3.47 11.63
CA MET A 22 1.81 3.78 13.04
C MET A 22 1.48 5.23 13.36
N ARG A 23 0.91 5.45 14.53
CA ARG A 23 0.75 6.77 15.14
C ARG A 23 1.48 6.82 16.45
N VAL A 24 2.26 7.85 16.66
CA VAL A 24 3.00 8.10 17.89
C VAL A 24 2.56 9.45 18.46
N GLN A 25 2.01 9.46 19.66
CA GLN A 25 1.89 10.70 20.43
C GLN A 25 3.26 10.98 21.04
N ALA A 26 3.85 12.10 20.71
CA ALA A 26 5.23 12.45 21.07
C ALA A 26 5.35 13.87 21.61
N HIS A 27 6.39 14.12 22.39
CA HIS A 27 6.89 15.43 22.67
C HIS A 27 7.88 15.87 21.61
N LYS A 28 8.08 17.17 21.48
CA LYS A 28 9.05 17.74 20.53
C LYS A 28 10.45 17.18 20.81
N GLY A 29 11.03 16.58 19.77
CA GLY A 29 12.39 16.02 19.83
C GLY A 29 12.46 14.55 20.21
N ASP A 30 11.35 13.93 20.62
CA ASP A 30 11.31 12.47 20.77
C ASP A 30 11.69 11.77 19.47
N VAL A 31 12.31 10.61 19.54
CA VAL A 31 12.74 9.82 18.38
C VAL A 31 12.23 8.39 18.50
N LEU A 32 11.54 7.90 17.47
CA LEU A 32 11.28 6.47 17.32
C LEU A 32 12.55 5.82 16.78
N ASN A 33 13.45 5.42 17.69
CA ASN A 33 14.80 4.99 17.33
C ASN A 33 14.84 3.66 16.63
N LYS A 34 13.98 2.74 17.06
CA LYS A 34 14.04 1.34 16.64
C LYS A 34 12.67 0.71 16.70
N LEU A 35 12.41 -0.16 15.74
CA LEU A 35 11.26 -1.06 15.78
C LEU A 35 11.59 -2.36 15.05
N SER A 36 10.92 -3.45 15.44
CA SER A 36 11.05 -4.74 14.77
C SER A 36 9.71 -5.18 14.21
N LEU A 37 9.73 -5.74 13.01
CA LEU A 37 8.62 -6.41 12.37
C LEU A 37 8.92 -7.90 12.29
N GLN A 38 7.95 -8.73 12.67
CA GLN A 38 8.06 -10.18 12.57
C GLN A 38 7.00 -10.71 11.62
N PHE A 39 7.43 -11.48 10.63
CA PHE A 39 6.54 -12.26 9.79
C PHE A 39 6.04 -13.49 10.53
N LYS A 40 4.77 -13.82 10.31
CA LYS A 40 4.13 -15.06 10.77
C LYS A 40 3.90 -15.97 9.56
N GLU A 41 3.36 -17.14 9.82
CA GLU A 41 3.16 -18.20 8.83
C GLU A 41 2.57 -17.71 7.50
N GLY A 42 2.93 -18.39 6.43
CA GLY A 42 2.29 -18.30 5.12
C GLY A 42 3.09 -17.56 4.04
N ILE A 43 4.10 -16.77 4.36
CA ILE A 43 4.93 -16.08 3.37
C ILE A 43 6.26 -16.78 3.16
N ASP A 44 6.68 -16.92 1.92
CA ASP A 44 8.09 -17.16 1.60
C ASP A 44 8.83 -15.82 1.65
N LEU A 45 9.80 -15.71 2.55
CA LEU A 45 10.58 -14.48 2.71
C LEU A 45 11.40 -14.16 1.46
N ASN A 46 11.72 -15.18 0.65
CA ASN A 46 12.40 -14.98 -0.64
C ASN A 46 11.51 -14.24 -1.66
N ASP A 47 10.21 -14.23 -1.50
CA ASP A 47 9.29 -13.47 -2.36
C ASP A 47 9.31 -11.96 -2.07
N ILE A 48 9.87 -11.55 -0.94
CA ILE A 48 9.97 -10.13 -0.57
C ILE A 48 11.23 -9.55 -1.19
N LYS A 49 11.07 -8.45 -1.94
CA LYS A 49 12.17 -7.71 -2.54
C LYS A 49 12.77 -6.69 -1.59
N ALA A 50 11.91 -5.93 -0.90
CA ALA A 50 12.35 -4.90 0.04
C ALA A 50 11.28 -4.53 1.06
N LEU A 51 11.73 -4.06 2.21
CA LEU A 51 10.91 -3.38 3.22
C LEU A 51 11.48 -1.99 3.45
N ARG A 52 10.61 -0.97 3.52
CA ARG A 52 11.03 0.41 3.74
C ARG A 52 10.25 1.02 4.89
N PHE A 53 10.95 1.74 5.73
CA PHE A 53 10.37 2.46 6.86
C PHE A 53 10.35 3.96 6.57
N PHE A 54 9.18 4.59 6.75
CA PHE A 54 8.96 5.99 6.41
C PHE A 54 8.38 6.78 7.57
N TYR A 55 8.75 8.06 7.65
CA TYR A 55 8.17 9.08 8.49
C TYR A 55 7.37 10.07 7.63
N SER A 56 6.12 10.33 7.98
CA SER A 56 5.20 11.21 7.24
C SER A 56 4.86 12.51 7.99
N GLY A 57 5.58 12.81 9.06
CA GLY A 57 5.31 14.03 9.85
C GLY A 57 4.00 13.95 10.62
N THR A 58 3.34 15.09 10.79
CA THR A 58 2.06 15.23 11.50
C THR A 58 0.84 15.11 10.60
N GLU A 59 1.03 15.03 9.31
CA GLU A 59 -0.10 14.93 8.37
C GLU A 59 -0.58 13.48 8.28
N ALA A 60 -1.69 13.20 8.95
CA ALA A 60 -2.49 12.00 8.67
C ALA A 60 -3.10 12.14 7.29
N THR A 61 -2.36 11.87 6.31
CA THR A 61 -2.66 11.35 4.98
C THR A 61 -3.90 11.78 4.21
N SER A 62 -4.88 12.49 4.69
CA SER A 62 -5.86 13.13 3.82
C SER A 62 -6.41 14.41 4.41
N ARG A 63 -6.40 15.46 3.62
CA ARG A 63 -7.08 16.73 3.91
C ARG A 63 -8.59 16.60 4.17
N GLN A 64 -9.17 15.44 3.99
CA GLN A 64 -10.61 15.24 4.15
C GLN A 64 -10.99 14.68 5.52
N GLY A 65 -10.06 14.57 6.46
CA GLY A 65 -10.32 14.39 7.90
C GLY A 65 -11.15 13.19 8.33
N LYS A 66 -11.80 12.48 7.41
CA LYS A 66 -12.76 11.42 7.70
C LYS A 66 -12.32 10.03 7.24
N HIS A 67 -11.38 9.93 6.31
CA HIS A 67 -10.90 8.66 5.82
C HIS A 67 -9.39 8.67 5.70
N TYR A 68 -8.77 7.87 6.54
CA TYR A 68 -7.37 7.54 6.45
C TYR A 68 -7.13 6.84 5.09
N ARG A 69 -6.47 7.50 4.17
CA ARG A 69 -6.00 6.88 2.95
C ARG A 69 -4.55 6.51 3.11
N PRO A 70 -4.23 5.23 3.00
CA PRO A 70 -2.87 4.77 3.05
C PRO A 70 -1.99 5.48 2.01
N VAL A 71 -0.75 5.80 2.39
CA VAL A 71 0.22 6.47 1.52
C VAL A 71 0.43 5.73 0.20
N SER A 72 0.37 4.40 0.21
CA SER A 72 0.48 3.57 -1.00
C SER A 72 -0.72 3.66 -1.95
N TYR A 73 -1.83 4.25 -1.51
CA TYR A 73 -3.04 4.36 -2.32
C TYR A 73 -3.01 5.55 -3.28
N ILE A 74 -2.04 6.42 -3.14
CA ILE A 74 -1.87 7.55 -4.05
C ILE A 74 -0.86 7.09 -5.08
N SER A 75 -1.38 6.82 -6.27
CA SER A 75 -0.53 6.48 -7.41
C SER A 75 0.52 7.58 -7.61
N SER A 76 1.68 7.19 -8.08
CA SER A 76 2.75 8.09 -8.51
C SER A 76 2.31 9.14 -9.53
N HIS A 77 1.10 9.03 -10.05
CA HIS A 77 0.49 9.90 -11.07
C HIS A 77 -0.46 10.97 -10.49
N ALA A 78 -0.74 10.95 -9.20
CA ALA A 78 -1.49 12.03 -8.55
C ALA A 78 -0.60 13.26 -8.29
N GLU A 79 0.21 13.65 -9.26
CA GLU A 79 0.94 14.91 -9.18
C GLU A 79 -0.04 16.07 -9.10
N GLY A 80 -0.06 16.73 -7.95
CA GLY A 80 -0.57 18.08 -7.81
C GLY A 80 -1.84 18.30 -6.99
N LYS A 81 -2.61 17.29 -6.57
CA LYS A 81 -3.90 17.54 -5.90
C LYS A 81 -4.04 17.07 -4.44
N THR A 82 -3.14 16.27 -3.92
CA THR A 82 -3.15 15.90 -2.48
C THR A 82 -1.73 15.77 -1.95
N LYS A 83 -1.31 16.72 -1.14
CA LYS A 83 0.02 16.72 -0.50
C LYS A 83 0.21 15.62 0.56
N ALA A 84 -0.84 14.92 0.90
CA ALA A 84 -0.83 13.93 1.95
C ALA A 84 -0.72 12.55 1.34
N ALA A 85 0.31 11.82 1.69
CA ALA A 85 0.45 10.40 1.45
C ALA A 85 1.07 9.97 0.11
N ASN A 86 1.95 10.78 -0.42
CA ASN A 86 2.84 10.40 -1.50
C ASN A 86 4.18 9.95 -0.87
N PRO A 87 4.83 8.85 -1.32
CA PRO A 87 6.21 8.55 -0.95
C PRO A 87 7.15 9.74 -1.14
N ALA A 88 6.85 10.63 -2.09
CA ALA A 88 7.57 11.90 -2.27
C ALA A 88 7.46 12.87 -1.08
N TYR A 89 6.46 12.72 -0.21
CA TYR A 89 6.30 13.54 0.99
C TYR A 89 6.63 12.81 2.30
N SER A 90 6.97 11.53 2.22
CA SER A 90 7.47 10.76 3.36
C SER A 90 8.99 10.68 3.32
N ILE A 91 9.61 10.83 4.46
CA ILE A 91 11.06 10.72 4.59
C ILE A 91 11.40 9.26 4.86
N LYS A 92 12.08 8.60 3.90
CA LYS A 92 12.56 7.23 4.11
C LYS A 92 13.62 7.22 5.21
N GLN A 93 13.38 6.43 6.24
CA GLN A 93 14.25 6.29 7.39
C GLN A 93 15.26 5.15 7.19
N SER A 94 14.77 4.00 6.74
CA SER A 94 15.61 2.83 6.47
C SER A 94 14.98 1.92 5.41
N GLU A 95 15.82 1.10 4.80
CA GLU A 95 15.43 0.08 3.82
C GLU A 95 16.18 -1.21 4.12
N VAL A 96 15.48 -2.34 4.03
CA VAL A 96 16.02 -3.68 4.26
C VAL A 96 15.67 -4.56 3.06
N THR A 97 16.70 -5.19 2.48
CA THR A 97 16.59 -6.09 1.32
C THR A 97 17.02 -7.53 1.65
N ASP A 98 17.74 -7.71 2.75
CA ASP A 98 18.03 -9.03 3.32
C ASP A 98 16.97 -9.38 4.35
N ILE A 99 15.92 -10.09 3.90
CA ILE A 99 14.70 -10.27 4.65
C ILE A 99 14.80 -11.52 5.53
N ALA A 100 14.83 -11.28 6.83
CA ALA A 100 14.74 -12.32 7.85
C ALA A 100 13.33 -12.38 8.45
N ASN A 101 13.03 -13.44 9.22
CA ASN A 101 11.73 -13.58 9.91
C ASN A 101 11.44 -12.41 10.87
N VAL A 102 12.48 -11.83 11.46
CA VAL A 102 12.40 -10.59 12.23
C VAL A 102 13.27 -9.56 11.57
N VAL A 103 12.68 -8.47 11.13
CA VAL A 103 13.38 -7.33 10.51
C VAL A 103 13.37 -6.16 11.45
N THR A 104 14.51 -5.51 11.62
CA THR A 104 14.67 -4.34 12.48
C THR A 104 14.91 -3.09 11.64
N PHE A 105 14.18 -2.04 11.96
CA PHE A 105 14.31 -0.71 11.37
C PHE A 105 14.85 0.27 12.39
N THR A 106 15.63 1.23 11.93
CA THR A 106 16.18 2.31 12.74
C THR A 106 15.80 3.67 12.14
N SER A 107 15.70 4.66 13.00
CA SER A 107 15.47 6.06 12.63
C SER A 107 16.14 6.98 13.64
N ASN A 108 16.56 8.14 13.14
CA ASN A 108 17.05 9.25 13.97
C ASN A 108 16.20 10.52 13.74
N GLN A 109 15.03 10.39 13.13
CA GLN A 109 14.17 11.52 12.81
C GLN A 109 13.48 12.03 14.08
N PRO A 110 13.76 13.28 14.52
CA PRO A 110 13.03 13.88 15.63
C PRO A 110 11.56 14.10 15.27
N MET A 111 10.69 13.71 16.20
CA MET A 111 9.26 13.97 16.11
C MET A 111 8.94 15.41 16.53
N VAL A 112 7.82 15.91 16.04
CA VAL A 112 7.25 17.18 16.49
C VAL A 112 6.26 16.93 17.62
N GLU A 113 5.92 17.99 18.36
CA GLU A 113 4.90 17.91 19.41
C GLU A 113 3.56 17.46 18.86
N GLY A 114 2.93 16.46 19.49
CA GLY A 114 1.65 15.92 19.10
C GLY A 114 1.73 14.59 18.36
N VAL A 115 0.79 14.34 17.44
CA VAL A 115 0.70 13.06 16.71
C VAL A 115 1.61 13.03 15.51
N ASN A 116 2.47 12.02 15.45
CA ASN A 116 3.38 11.76 14.35
C ASN A 116 3.01 10.45 13.66
N TYR A 117 3.22 10.36 12.35
CA TYR A 117 2.83 9.23 11.51
C TYR A 117 4.05 8.57 10.88
N TYR A 118 4.06 7.26 10.94
CA TYR A 118 5.05 6.38 10.30
C TYR A 118 4.35 5.25 9.56
N TRP A 119 5.06 4.64 8.66
CA TRP A 119 4.58 3.44 7.98
C TRP A 119 5.73 2.56 7.47
N ILE A 120 5.44 1.27 7.33
CA ILE A 120 6.33 0.32 6.70
C ILE A 120 5.70 -0.10 5.38
N SER A 121 6.50 -0.01 4.32
CA SER A 121 6.16 -0.51 3.00
C SER A 121 6.76 -1.89 2.77
N ILE A 122 6.08 -2.68 1.92
CA ILE A 122 6.58 -3.94 1.39
C ILE A 122 6.55 -3.91 -0.14
N GLU A 123 7.62 -4.35 -0.77
CA GLU A 123 7.74 -4.60 -2.19
C GLU A 123 7.95 -6.10 -2.41
N MET A 124 7.12 -6.69 -3.27
CA MET A 124 7.22 -8.10 -3.62
C MET A 124 8.02 -8.29 -4.89
N LYS A 125 8.60 -9.48 -5.07
CA LYS A 125 9.17 -9.88 -6.35
C LYS A 125 8.05 -10.24 -7.34
N PRO A 126 8.25 -10.04 -8.66
CA PRO A 126 7.22 -10.30 -9.67
C PRO A 126 6.70 -11.74 -9.69
N GLU A 127 7.52 -12.70 -9.29
CA GLU A 127 7.20 -14.13 -9.24
C GLU A 127 6.45 -14.57 -7.97
N ALA A 128 6.22 -13.68 -7.02
CA ALA A 128 5.54 -13.99 -5.77
C ALA A 128 4.13 -14.56 -6.02
N SER A 129 3.75 -15.58 -5.25
CA SER A 129 2.48 -16.26 -5.43
C SER A 129 1.28 -15.40 -5.01
N LEU A 130 0.29 -15.26 -5.89
CA LEU A 130 -0.99 -14.61 -5.57
C LEU A 130 -1.81 -15.35 -4.51
N LEU A 131 -1.53 -16.62 -4.27
CA LEU A 131 -2.23 -17.44 -3.28
C LEU A 131 -1.67 -17.27 -1.87
N THR A 132 -0.54 -16.59 -1.73
CA THR A 132 0.09 -16.35 -0.44
C THR A 132 -0.79 -15.49 0.45
N THR A 133 -0.92 -15.91 1.69
CA THR A 133 -1.50 -15.10 2.78
C THR A 133 -0.55 -15.13 3.97
N PHE A 134 -0.42 -14.02 4.66
CA PHE A 134 0.49 -13.92 5.81
C PHE A 134 0.01 -12.88 6.82
N THR A 135 0.62 -12.91 7.99
CA THR A 135 0.43 -11.89 9.01
C THR A 135 1.77 -11.34 9.48
N VAL A 136 1.74 -10.16 10.10
CA VAL A 136 2.90 -9.53 10.71
C VAL A 136 2.60 -9.10 12.13
N GLN A 137 3.63 -9.09 12.96
CA GLN A 137 3.60 -8.54 14.31
C GLN A 137 4.74 -7.54 14.49
N MET A 138 4.58 -6.66 15.45
CA MET A 138 5.63 -5.73 15.88
C MET A 138 6.00 -6.11 17.32
N PRO A 139 7.00 -6.96 17.51
CA PRO A 139 7.36 -7.45 18.85
C PRO A 139 8.06 -6.39 19.70
N MET A 140 8.63 -5.34 19.08
CA MET A 140 9.41 -4.34 19.80
C MET A 140 9.39 -2.99 19.07
N ALA A 141 9.29 -1.92 19.85
CA ALA A 141 9.57 -0.56 19.45
C ALA A 141 10.25 0.20 20.59
N GLU A 142 11.13 1.13 20.24
CA GLU A 142 11.86 1.99 21.19
C GLU A 142 11.68 3.46 20.82
N ILE A 143 11.29 4.25 21.80
CA ILE A 143 11.26 5.72 21.71
C ILE A 143 12.29 6.25 22.69
N ASN A 144 13.20 7.10 22.24
CA ASN A 144 14.32 7.63 23.02
C ASN A 144 15.15 6.51 23.70
N ASN A 145 15.36 5.40 22.96
CA ASN A 145 16.05 4.19 23.44
C ASN A 145 15.37 3.51 24.64
N MET A 146 14.09 3.79 24.86
CA MET A 146 13.27 3.15 25.90
C MET A 146 12.17 2.32 25.24
N PRO A 147 11.83 1.12 25.78
CA PRO A 147 10.73 0.32 25.27
C PRO A 147 9.41 1.11 25.20
N ALA A 148 8.74 1.07 24.07
CA ALA A 148 7.46 1.72 23.88
C ALA A 148 6.31 0.71 23.94
N THR A 149 5.20 1.08 24.59
CA THR A 149 3.98 0.27 24.57
C THR A 149 3.37 0.28 23.18
N ILE A 150 3.11 -0.91 22.62
CA ILE A 150 2.51 -1.11 21.30
C ILE A 150 1.05 -1.50 21.49
N VAL A 151 0.16 -0.75 20.85
CA VAL A 151 -1.29 -1.00 20.85
C VAL A 151 -1.72 -1.26 19.41
N TRP A 152 -2.30 -2.42 19.13
CA TRP A 152 -2.84 -2.81 17.83
C TRP A 152 -4.32 -2.41 17.70
N ASP A 153 -4.76 -2.16 16.48
CA ASP A 153 -6.15 -1.78 16.17
C ASP A 153 -7.17 -2.93 16.31
N GLY A 154 -6.71 -4.13 16.65
CA GLY A 154 -7.55 -5.32 16.93
C GLY A 154 -8.26 -5.93 15.71
N LYS A 155 -7.98 -5.44 14.50
CA LYS A 155 -8.59 -5.98 13.27
C LYS A 155 -7.83 -7.21 12.79
N SER A 156 -8.52 -8.02 11.95
CA SER A 156 -7.88 -9.11 11.23
C SER A 156 -6.64 -8.60 10.49
N ASP A 157 -5.56 -9.33 10.62
CA ASP A 157 -4.26 -8.96 10.14
C ASP A 157 -3.77 -9.79 8.96
N VAL A 158 -4.61 -10.69 8.45
CA VAL A 158 -4.27 -11.53 7.30
C VAL A 158 -4.13 -10.66 6.05
N ARG A 159 -2.94 -10.66 5.49
CA ARG A 159 -2.61 -9.99 4.25
C ARG A 159 -2.78 -10.96 3.09
N ARG A 160 -3.31 -10.47 2.00
CA ARG A 160 -3.48 -11.20 0.73
C ARG A 160 -2.68 -10.51 -0.35
N MET A 161 -2.24 -11.30 -1.32
CA MET A 161 -1.58 -10.79 -2.52
C MET A 161 -2.61 -10.40 -3.58
N GLY A 162 -2.20 -9.56 -4.52
CA GLY A 162 -3.00 -9.16 -5.66
C GLY A 162 -2.14 -8.58 -6.78
N ILE A 163 -2.77 -8.36 -7.93
CA ILE A 163 -2.22 -7.60 -9.05
C ILE A 163 -3.21 -6.50 -9.38
N GLY A 164 -2.69 -5.30 -9.64
CA GLY A 164 -3.49 -4.21 -10.18
C GLY A 164 -3.74 -4.43 -11.67
N VAL A 165 -4.99 -4.70 -12.05
CA VAL A 165 -5.33 -4.87 -13.47
C VAL A 165 -5.07 -3.58 -14.25
N ARG A 166 -5.36 -2.45 -13.62
CA ARG A 166 -5.05 -1.09 -14.10
C ARG A 166 -4.82 -0.15 -12.93
N HIS A 167 -3.95 0.82 -13.14
CA HIS A 167 -3.67 1.90 -12.20
C HIS A 167 -4.03 3.25 -12.79
N ALA A 168 -4.33 4.21 -11.95
CA ALA A 168 -4.49 5.60 -12.38
C ALA A 168 -3.22 6.06 -13.11
N GLY A 169 -3.38 6.63 -14.29
CA GLY A 169 -2.29 7.02 -15.18
C GLY A 169 -1.97 6.02 -16.29
N ASP A 170 -2.34 4.75 -16.14
CA ASP A 170 -2.22 3.78 -17.24
C ASP A 170 -3.09 4.23 -18.42
N ASP A 171 -2.61 3.95 -19.64
CA ASP A 171 -3.34 4.21 -20.90
C ASP A 171 -3.87 5.66 -21.02
N GLY A 172 -3.27 6.62 -20.29
CA GLY A 172 -3.68 8.02 -20.26
C GLY A 172 -4.94 8.31 -19.44
N ALA A 173 -5.46 7.33 -18.68
CA ALA A 173 -6.65 7.50 -17.88
C ALA A 173 -6.33 8.08 -16.49
N SER A 174 -7.12 9.04 -16.04
CA SER A 174 -7.02 9.61 -14.70
C SER A 174 -7.44 8.63 -13.61
N ALA A 175 -8.39 7.73 -13.91
CA ALA A 175 -8.86 6.72 -12.99
C ALA A 175 -9.59 5.58 -13.71
N TYR A 176 -9.62 4.41 -13.06
CA TYR A 176 -10.46 3.27 -13.43
C TYR A 176 -11.44 3.01 -12.30
N ARG A 177 -12.70 2.79 -12.64
CA ARG A 177 -13.76 2.60 -11.63
C ARG A 177 -14.80 1.55 -12.08
N ILE A 178 -15.72 1.23 -11.16
CA ILE A 178 -16.84 0.31 -11.39
C ILE A 178 -16.37 -1.04 -11.96
N PRO A 179 -15.40 -1.72 -11.30
CA PRO A 179 -14.86 -2.95 -11.84
C PRO A 179 -15.87 -4.10 -11.79
N GLY A 180 -15.90 -4.87 -12.87
CA GLY A 180 -16.52 -6.19 -12.95
C GLY A 180 -15.49 -7.24 -13.29
N LEU A 181 -15.66 -8.46 -12.75
CA LEU A 181 -14.80 -9.60 -13.06
C LEU A 181 -15.68 -10.81 -13.37
N VAL A 182 -15.39 -11.47 -14.48
CA VAL A 182 -16.07 -12.70 -14.86
C VAL A 182 -15.08 -13.75 -15.35
N THR A 183 -15.38 -15.01 -15.09
CA THR A 183 -14.63 -16.16 -15.61
C THR A 183 -15.45 -16.82 -16.70
N THR A 184 -14.86 -17.00 -17.88
CA THR A 184 -15.48 -17.73 -18.99
C THR A 184 -15.44 -19.24 -18.71
N ASN A 185 -16.24 -20.02 -19.48
CA ASN A 185 -16.26 -21.49 -19.35
C ASN A 185 -14.87 -22.13 -19.57
N ASN A 186 -14.00 -21.47 -20.31
CA ASN A 186 -12.64 -21.96 -20.58
C ASN A 186 -11.61 -21.46 -19.55
N GLY A 187 -12.06 -20.83 -18.45
CA GLY A 187 -11.20 -20.37 -17.36
C GLY A 187 -10.50 -19.02 -17.62
N THR A 188 -10.80 -18.34 -18.74
CA THR A 188 -10.30 -17.00 -19.01
C THR A 188 -10.98 -15.98 -18.09
N LEU A 189 -10.21 -15.11 -17.45
CA LEU A 189 -10.73 -13.99 -16.69
C LEU A 189 -10.90 -12.77 -17.59
N LEU A 190 -12.01 -12.06 -17.45
CA LEU A 190 -12.28 -10.78 -18.07
C LEU A 190 -12.53 -9.75 -16.97
N GLY A 191 -11.68 -8.75 -16.88
CA GLY A 191 -11.86 -7.57 -16.05
C GLY A 191 -12.45 -6.44 -16.89
N VAL A 192 -13.59 -5.91 -16.47
CA VAL A 192 -14.30 -4.80 -17.14
C VAL A 192 -14.37 -3.62 -16.20
N TYR A 193 -14.22 -2.40 -16.69
CA TYR A 193 -14.17 -1.20 -15.86
C TYR A 193 -14.41 0.07 -16.67
N ASP A 194 -14.85 1.13 -15.99
CA ASP A 194 -14.86 2.48 -16.54
C ASP A 194 -13.44 2.99 -16.76
N ILE A 195 -13.18 3.58 -17.92
CA ILE A 195 -11.99 4.36 -18.22
C ILE A 195 -12.36 5.83 -18.07
N ARG A 196 -11.79 6.51 -17.09
CA ARG A 196 -12.07 7.93 -16.82
C ARG A 196 -10.85 8.76 -17.11
N TYR A 197 -10.90 9.51 -18.22
CA TYR A 197 -9.72 10.19 -18.75
C TYR A 197 -9.32 11.42 -17.94
N ASN A 198 -10.29 12.23 -17.49
CA ASN A 198 -9.97 13.54 -16.92
C ASN A 198 -10.11 13.59 -15.38
N SER A 199 -11.02 12.83 -14.80
CA SER A 199 -11.26 12.81 -13.36
C SER A 199 -11.84 11.50 -12.85
N SER A 200 -11.83 11.30 -11.53
CA SER A 200 -12.46 10.13 -10.89
C SER A 200 -13.95 10.33 -10.57
N VAL A 201 -14.55 11.45 -11.01
CA VAL A 201 -15.94 11.81 -10.69
C VAL A 201 -16.92 11.03 -11.56
N ASP A 202 -18.10 10.69 -11.02
CA ASP A 202 -19.11 9.95 -11.74
C ASP A 202 -19.81 10.82 -12.80
N LEU A 203 -19.94 10.29 -14.03
CA LEU A 203 -20.82 10.75 -15.11
C LEU A 203 -20.72 12.24 -15.51
N GLN A 204 -19.62 12.91 -15.22
CA GLN A 204 -19.45 14.32 -15.58
C GLN A 204 -18.60 14.53 -16.83
N GLU A 205 -18.03 13.48 -17.38
CA GLU A 205 -17.13 13.55 -18.52
C GLU A 205 -17.17 12.26 -19.35
N MET A 206 -16.44 12.26 -20.45
CA MET A 206 -16.28 11.11 -21.33
C MET A 206 -15.77 9.89 -20.54
N VAL A 207 -16.55 8.83 -20.54
CA VAL A 207 -16.25 7.57 -19.89
C VAL A 207 -16.40 6.46 -20.90
N ASP A 208 -15.32 5.75 -21.18
CA ASP A 208 -15.33 4.55 -21.99
C ASP A 208 -15.39 3.30 -21.10
N ILE A 209 -15.77 2.17 -21.67
CA ILE A 209 -15.69 0.87 -21.02
C ILE A 209 -14.45 0.14 -21.52
N GLY A 210 -13.56 -0.18 -20.59
CA GLY A 210 -12.37 -0.98 -20.83
C GLY A 210 -12.56 -2.44 -20.48
N VAL A 211 -11.83 -3.30 -21.17
CA VAL A 211 -11.72 -4.72 -20.87
C VAL A 211 -10.25 -5.16 -20.88
N SER A 212 -9.84 -5.91 -19.88
CA SER A 212 -8.58 -6.64 -19.83
C SER A 212 -8.84 -8.13 -19.66
N ARG A 213 -7.98 -8.93 -20.24
CA ARG A 213 -8.11 -10.39 -20.28
C ARG A 213 -6.90 -11.05 -19.63
N SER A 214 -7.14 -12.13 -18.87
CA SER A 214 -6.10 -13.00 -18.34
C SER A 214 -6.43 -14.45 -18.68
N THR A 215 -5.43 -15.21 -19.15
CA THR A 215 -5.55 -16.63 -19.47
C THR A 215 -4.76 -17.52 -18.49
N ASP A 216 -4.11 -16.91 -17.51
CA ASP A 216 -3.23 -17.55 -16.51
C ASP A 216 -3.72 -17.37 -15.07
N LYS A 217 -5.04 -17.34 -14.88
CA LYS A 217 -5.71 -17.19 -13.59
C LYS A 217 -5.38 -15.86 -12.88
N GLY A 218 -5.13 -14.79 -13.64
CA GLY A 218 -4.90 -13.46 -13.12
C GLY A 218 -3.44 -13.12 -12.81
N GLN A 219 -2.49 -13.98 -13.14
CA GLN A 219 -1.06 -13.71 -12.95
C GLN A 219 -0.58 -12.59 -13.87
N THR A 220 -1.03 -12.60 -15.12
CA THR A 220 -0.78 -11.52 -16.09
C THR A 220 -2.07 -11.10 -16.77
N TRP A 221 -2.09 -9.86 -17.25
CA TRP A 221 -3.23 -9.28 -17.92
C TRP A 221 -2.82 -8.68 -19.24
N GLU A 222 -3.60 -9.00 -20.30
CA GLU A 222 -3.41 -8.41 -21.63
C GLU A 222 -3.60 -6.88 -21.56
N PRO A 223 -3.02 -6.13 -22.51
CA PRO A 223 -3.29 -4.70 -22.68
C PRO A 223 -4.80 -4.42 -22.73
N MET A 224 -5.19 -3.28 -22.16
CA MET A 224 -6.58 -2.84 -22.19
C MET A 224 -7.08 -2.68 -23.64
N ARG A 225 -8.34 -3.06 -23.84
CA ARG A 225 -9.10 -2.74 -25.05
C ARG A 225 -10.33 -1.93 -24.67
N VAL A 226 -10.62 -0.90 -25.43
CA VAL A 226 -11.90 -0.18 -25.32
C VAL A 226 -12.98 -1.08 -25.90
N ALA A 227 -13.94 -1.47 -25.07
CA ALA A 227 -15.06 -2.32 -25.47
C ALA A 227 -16.27 -1.49 -25.92
N MET A 228 -16.42 -0.28 -25.36
CA MET A 228 -17.51 0.65 -25.70
C MET A 228 -17.05 2.09 -25.46
N THR A 229 -17.39 2.96 -26.38
CA THR A 229 -17.16 4.41 -26.34
C THR A 229 -18.51 5.13 -26.26
N PHE A 230 -18.58 6.19 -25.44
CA PHE A 230 -19.78 7.02 -25.28
C PHE A 230 -19.54 8.45 -25.76
#